data_091594ce5b0fe7f397be8675caded977
#
_entry.id   091594ce5b0fe7f397be8675caded977
#
_cell.length_a   1.000
_cell.length_b   1.000
_cell.length_c   1.000
_cell.angle_alpha   90.00
_cell.angle_beta   90.00
_cell.angle_gamma   90.00
#
_symmetry.space_group_name_H-M   'P 1'
#
loop_
_entity.id
_entity.type
_entity.pdbx_description
1 polymer ?
#
loop_
_entity_poly.entity_id
_entity_poly.type
_entity_poly.pdbx_seq_one_letter_code
_entity_poly.pdbx_strand_id
1 'polypeptide(L)'
;MKSIDNEQKPFFRYTYKYDAKGNEIERVNYDKSNEVIQKTTHVYNDKGQLLERAEYDSYGELIQKNTYKYDEKGQRIEQQGHNSDGSLAFLTKFVYNSLGECVQSTTFNRKGEETSKLIQQYKVDTNKNWTNLTQYSNGKATYITERIIEYYQ
;
A
#
# COMPACT_ATOMS: atom_id res chain seq x y z
N MET A 1 -13.61 14.82 1.54
CA MET A 1 -13.12 16.21 1.43
C MET A 1 -13.87 16.88 0.30
N LYS A 2 -14.47 18.05 0.50
CA LYS A 2 -15.17 18.83 -0.55
C LYS A 2 -14.29 20.03 -0.87
N SER A 3 -13.88 20.22 -2.11
CA SER A 3 -13.39 21.50 -2.62
C SER A 3 -14.58 22.23 -3.29
N ILE A 4 -14.59 23.55 -3.21
CA ILE A 4 -15.70 24.41 -3.65
C ILE A 4 -15.17 25.32 -4.75
N ASP A 5 -15.90 25.42 -5.86
CA ASP A 5 -15.64 26.40 -6.91
C ASP A 5 -16.24 27.78 -6.57
N ASN A 6 -16.04 28.77 -7.46
CA ASN A 6 -16.56 30.14 -7.29
C ASN A 6 -18.10 30.23 -7.27
N GLU A 7 -18.83 29.18 -7.62
CA GLU A 7 -20.28 29.10 -7.54
C GLU A 7 -20.79 28.36 -6.30
N GLN A 8 -19.89 28.06 -5.32
CA GLN A 8 -20.17 27.30 -4.09
C GLN A 8 -20.64 25.85 -4.34
N LYS A 9 -20.48 25.32 -5.57
CA LYS A 9 -20.72 23.90 -5.84
C LYS A 9 -19.48 23.08 -5.47
N PRO A 10 -19.64 21.88 -4.85
CA PRO A 10 -18.51 21.02 -4.59
C PRO A 10 -17.84 20.62 -5.91
N PHE A 11 -16.52 20.83 -6.00
CA PHE A 11 -15.74 20.47 -7.18
C PHE A 11 -15.66 18.96 -7.37
N PHE A 12 -15.58 18.22 -6.24
CA PHE A 12 -15.59 16.77 -6.19
C PHE A 12 -16.46 16.29 -5.04
N ARG A 13 -17.15 15.17 -5.25
CA ARG A 13 -17.92 14.47 -4.23
C ARG A 13 -17.44 13.04 -4.12
N TYR A 14 -17.30 12.53 -2.90
CA TYR A 14 -16.95 11.14 -2.61
C TYR A 14 -18.10 10.49 -1.86
N THR A 15 -18.41 9.23 -2.21
CA THR A 15 -19.25 8.34 -1.41
C THR A 15 -18.46 7.13 -0.99
N TYR A 16 -18.82 6.58 0.17
CA TYR A 16 -18.12 5.45 0.77
C TYR A 16 -19.14 4.41 1.20
N LYS A 17 -18.77 3.12 1.05
CA LYS A 17 -19.48 2.01 1.69
C LYS A 17 -18.50 1.28 2.61
N TYR A 18 -19.03 0.78 3.70
CA TYR A 18 -18.27 0.06 4.71
C TYR A 18 -18.92 -1.30 4.97
N ASP A 19 -18.10 -2.29 5.34
CA ASP A 19 -18.59 -3.57 5.84
C ASP A 19 -19.07 -3.44 7.32
N ALA A 20 -19.58 -4.55 7.88
CA ALA A 20 -20.05 -4.57 9.26
C ALA A 20 -18.96 -4.37 10.31
N LYS A 21 -17.67 -4.49 9.91
CA LYS A 21 -16.50 -4.28 10.77
C LYS A 21 -15.96 -2.84 10.65
N GLY A 22 -16.53 -1.99 9.77
CA GLY A 22 -16.10 -0.61 9.52
C GLY A 22 -14.97 -0.48 8.50
N ASN A 23 -14.63 -1.51 7.75
CA ASN A 23 -13.65 -1.41 6.67
C ASN A 23 -14.30 -0.77 5.43
N GLU A 24 -13.63 0.18 4.78
CA GLU A 24 -14.07 0.78 3.51
C GLU A 24 -14.01 -0.26 2.40
N ILE A 25 -15.16 -0.70 1.90
CA ILE A 25 -15.25 -1.69 0.81
C ILE A 25 -15.45 -1.06 -0.57
N GLU A 26 -15.95 0.17 -0.63
CA GLU A 26 -16.13 0.92 -1.88
C GLU A 26 -15.95 2.41 -1.63
N ARG A 27 -15.32 3.10 -2.57
CA ARG A 27 -15.27 4.54 -2.68
C ARG A 27 -15.57 4.94 -4.13
N VAL A 28 -16.49 5.89 -4.31
CA VAL A 28 -16.80 6.45 -5.64
C VAL A 28 -16.54 7.94 -5.64
N ASN A 29 -15.81 8.40 -6.64
CA ASN A 29 -15.52 9.80 -6.90
C ASN A 29 -16.41 10.31 -8.03
N TYR A 30 -17.02 11.48 -7.83
CA TYR A 30 -17.91 12.14 -8.78
C TYR A 30 -17.39 13.53 -9.11
N ASP A 31 -17.65 13.96 -10.34
CA ASP A 31 -17.40 15.33 -10.78
C ASP A 31 -18.50 16.32 -10.32
N LYS A 32 -18.37 17.60 -10.76
CA LYS A 32 -19.34 18.65 -10.47
C LYS A 32 -20.73 18.41 -11.09
N SER A 33 -20.81 17.60 -12.15
CA SER A 33 -22.06 17.20 -12.82
C SER A 33 -22.70 15.97 -12.17
N ASN A 34 -22.08 15.46 -11.09
CA ASN A 34 -22.49 14.26 -10.38
C ASN A 34 -22.30 12.96 -11.21
N GLU A 35 -21.43 12.99 -12.19
CA GLU A 35 -21.03 11.83 -12.96
C GLU A 35 -19.85 11.10 -12.30
N VAL A 36 -19.82 9.77 -12.40
CA VAL A 36 -18.73 8.98 -11.82
C VAL A 36 -17.44 9.26 -12.59
N ILE A 37 -16.38 9.63 -11.87
CA ILE A 37 -15.03 9.75 -12.41
C ILE A 37 -14.27 8.42 -12.22
N GLN A 38 -14.36 7.84 -11.01
CA GLN A 38 -13.60 6.66 -10.64
C GLN A 38 -14.29 5.94 -9.48
N LYS A 39 -14.19 4.61 -9.48
CA LYS A 39 -14.58 3.75 -8.37
C LYS A 39 -13.38 2.97 -7.87
N THR A 40 -13.24 2.85 -6.55
CA THR A 40 -12.26 1.96 -5.91
C THR A 40 -13.01 0.95 -5.05
N THR A 41 -12.62 -0.33 -5.11
CA THR A 41 -13.14 -1.39 -4.25
C THR A 41 -12.04 -2.03 -3.44
N HIS A 42 -12.40 -2.54 -2.26
CA HIS A 42 -11.48 -3.23 -1.35
C HIS A 42 -12.11 -4.52 -0.86
N VAL A 43 -11.29 -5.57 -0.75
CA VAL A 43 -11.67 -6.86 -0.14
C VAL A 43 -10.75 -7.12 1.03
N TYR A 44 -11.32 -7.53 2.16
CA TYR A 44 -10.59 -7.82 3.39
C TYR A 44 -10.82 -9.26 3.83
N ASN A 45 -9.86 -9.81 4.57
CA ASN A 45 -10.06 -11.07 5.29
C ASN A 45 -10.75 -10.84 6.63
N ASP A 46 -11.02 -11.94 7.35
CA ASP A 46 -11.67 -11.88 8.66
C ASP A 46 -10.89 -11.12 9.74
N LYS A 47 -9.57 -10.97 9.56
CA LYS A 47 -8.69 -10.20 10.44
C LYS A 47 -8.65 -8.71 10.10
N GLY A 48 -9.39 -8.23 9.08
CA GLY A 48 -9.38 -6.84 8.60
C GLY A 48 -8.17 -6.49 7.74
N GLN A 49 -7.42 -7.47 7.24
CA GLN A 49 -6.28 -7.24 6.37
C GLN A 49 -6.75 -7.14 4.91
N LEU A 50 -6.30 -6.12 4.19
CA LEU A 50 -6.64 -5.87 2.80
C LEU A 50 -6.08 -6.97 1.89
N LEU A 51 -6.94 -7.73 1.23
CA LEU A 51 -6.56 -8.78 0.27
C LEU A 51 -6.52 -8.28 -1.16
N GLU A 52 -7.41 -7.35 -1.52
CA GLU A 52 -7.50 -6.81 -2.88
C GLU A 52 -7.92 -5.34 -2.84
N ARG A 53 -7.36 -4.53 -3.74
CA ARG A 53 -7.79 -3.19 -4.09
C ARG A 53 -7.88 -3.11 -5.60
N ALA A 54 -9.05 -2.75 -6.13
CA ALA A 54 -9.28 -2.56 -7.56
C ALA A 54 -9.78 -1.15 -7.84
N GLU A 55 -9.32 -0.58 -8.94
CA GLU A 55 -9.73 0.73 -9.44
C GLU A 55 -10.39 0.58 -10.80
N TYR A 56 -11.50 1.30 -10.96
CA TYR A 56 -12.32 1.28 -12.17
C TYR A 56 -12.52 2.71 -12.66
N ASP A 57 -12.61 2.89 -13.97
CA ASP A 57 -12.92 4.15 -14.61
C ASP A 57 -14.40 4.53 -14.50
N SER A 58 -14.79 5.59 -15.18
CA SER A 58 -16.18 6.10 -15.23
C SER A 58 -17.16 5.15 -15.90
N TYR A 59 -16.69 4.24 -16.76
CA TYR A 59 -17.50 3.24 -17.46
C TYR A 59 -17.63 1.93 -16.69
N GLY A 60 -16.90 1.81 -15.57
CA GLY A 60 -16.84 0.58 -14.77
C GLY A 60 -15.81 -0.43 -15.27
N GLU A 61 -14.95 -0.02 -16.22
CA GLU A 61 -13.86 -0.86 -16.71
C GLU A 61 -12.68 -0.85 -15.72
N LEU A 62 -12.06 -2.01 -15.53
CA LEU A 62 -10.92 -2.15 -14.63
C LEU A 62 -9.74 -1.33 -15.15
N ILE A 63 -9.18 -0.44 -14.33
CA ILE A 63 -7.93 0.28 -14.59
C ILE A 63 -6.75 -0.54 -14.11
N GLN A 64 -6.79 -0.95 -12.83
CA GLN A 64 -5.74 -1.73 -12.18
C GLN A 64 -6.26 -2.46 -10.95
N LYS A 65 -5.56 -3.52 -10.56
CA LYS A 65 -5.84 -4.27 -9.36
C LYS A 65 -4.56 -4.62 -8.62
N ASN A 66 -4.58 -4.52 -7.31
CA ASN A 66 -3.52 -5.00 -6.43
C ASN A 66 -4.06 -6.11 -5.51
N THR A 67 -3.29 -7.16 -5.31
CA THR A 67 -3.57 -8.22 -4.36
C THR A 67 -2.44 -8.35 -3.35
N TYR A 68 -2.75 -8.81 -2.14
CA TYR A 68 -1.82 -8.85 -1.01
C TYR A 68 -1.90 -10.19 -0.30
N LYS A 69 -0.74 -10.71 0.13
CA LYS A 69 -0.64 -11.88 0.99
C LYS A 69 0.08 -11.54 2.29
N TYR A 70 -0.31 -12.21 3.35
CA TYR A 70 0.21 -12.01 4.69
C TYR A 70 0.67 -13.33 5.29
N ASP A 71 1.65 -13.25 6.18
CA ASP A 71 2.05 -14.39 7.01
C ASP A 71 1.11 -14.55 8.23
N GLU A 72 1.38 -15.54 9.06
CA GLU A 72 0.60 -15.83 10.26
C GLU A 72 0.63 -14.70 11.29
N LYS A 73 1.71 -13.88 11.29
CA LYS A 73 1.88 -12.71 12.15
C LYS A 73 1.16 -11.47 11.63
N GLY A 74 0.57 -11.53 10.43
CA GLY A 74 -0.11 -10.41 9.80
C GLY A 74 0.81 -9.47 9.01
N GLN A 75 2.05 -9.86 8.77
CA GLN A 75 3.01 -9.08 7.97
C GLN A 75 2.77 -9.36 6.48
N ARG A 76 2.72 -8.31 5.66
CA ARG A 76 2.51 -8.45 4.22
C ARG A 76 3.75 -9.03 3.53
N ILE A 77 3.69 -10.28 3.09
CA ILE A 77 4.81 -10.99 2.45
C ILE A 77 4.83 -10.86 0.91
N GLU A 78 3.68 -10.50 0.30
CA GLU A 78 3.58 -10.39 -1.16
C GLU A 78 2.57 -9.29 -1.54
N GLN A 79 2.88 -8.58 -2.63
CA GLN A 79 1.97 -7.69 -3.35
C GLN A 79 2.10 -7.97 -4.84
N GLN A 80 0.97 -8.17 -5.52
CA GLN A 80 0.91 -8.27 -6.98
C GLN A 80 0.10 -7.10 -7.53
N GLY A 81 0.62 -6.45 -8.57
CA GLY A 81 -0.12 -5.49 -9.37
C GLY A 81 -0.55 -6.13 -10.68
N HIS A 82 -1.79 -5.87 -11.10
CA HIS A 82 -2.37 -6.36 -12.35
C HIS A 82 -2.86 -5.19 -13.20
N ASN A 83 -2.67 -5.30 -14.50
CA ASN A 83 -3.19 -4.37 -15.51
C ASN A 83 -4.71 -4.55 -15.67
N SER A 84 -5.31 -3.68 -16.49
CA SER A 84 -6.74 -3.72 -16.83
C SER A 84 -7.18 -5.02 -17.51
N ASP A 85 -6.28 -5.68 -18.25
CA ASP A 85 -6.52 -6.98 -18.90
C ASP A 85 -6.35 -8.19 -17.95
N GLY A 86 -6.06 -7.95 -16.67
CA GLY A 86 -5.81 -8.97 -15.65
C GLY A 86 -4.40 -9.54 -15.66
N SER A 87 -3.54 -9.16 -16.62
CA SER A 87 -2.15 -9.63 -16.69
C SER A 87 -1.34 -9.09 -15.51
N LEU A 88 -0.36 -9.89 -15.03
CA LEU A 88 0.55 -9.45 -13.98
C LEU A 88 1.43 -8.30 -14.49
N ALA A 89 1.40 -7.16 -13.79
CA ALA A 89 2.28 -6.02 -14.04
C ALA A 89 3.58 -6.14 -13.25
N PHE A 90 3.48 -6.44 -11.95
CA PHE A 90 4.62 -6.64 -11.06
C PHE A 90 4.28 -7.57 -9.89
N LEU A 91 5.32 -8.14 -9.28
CA LEU A 91 5.28 -8.89 -8.04
C LEU A 91 6.34 -8.31 -7.09
N THR A 92 5.93 -7.89 -5.89
CA THR A 92 6.87 -7.51 -4.82
C THR A 92 6.78 -8.51 -3.68
N LYS A 93 7.95 -9.01 -3.23
CA LYS A 93 8.09 -9.87 -2.06
C LYS A 93 8.78 -9.12 -0.93
N PHE A 94 8.36 -9.38 0.31
CA PHE A 94 8.88 -8.74 1.51
C PHE A 94 9.45 -9.78 2.47
N VAL A 95 10.54 -9.43 3.13
CA VAL A 95 11.18 -10.23 4.17
C VAL A 95 11.29 -9.40 5.44
N TYR A 96 11.00 -10.02 6.57
CA TYR A 96 11.01 -9.37 7.88
C TYR A 96 12.00 -10.03 8.82
N ASN A 97 12.57 -9.26 9.75
CA ASN A 97 13.38 -9.77 10.83
C ASN A 97 12.49 -10.27 12.00
N SER A 98 13.13 -10.79 13.05
CA SER A 98 12.45 -11.28 14.25
C SER A 98 11.71 -10.20 15.05
N LEU A 99 12.04 -8.92 14.84
CA LEU A 99 11.40 -7.77 15.47
C LEU A 99 10.18 -7.26 14.66
N GLY A 100 9.90 -7.87 13.50
CA GLY A 100 8.78 -7.47 12.64
C GLY A 100 9.10 -6.32 11.68
N GLU A 101 10.35 -5.92 11.54
CA GLU A 101 10.77 -4.87 10.63
C GLU A 101 11.06 -5.45 9.25
N CYS A 102 10.58 -4.78 8.20
CA CYS A 102 10.87 -5.18 6.82
C CYS A 102 12.35 -4.95 6.51
N VAL A 103 13.11 -6.02 6.30
CA VAL A 103 14.55 -5.94 6.00
C VAL A 103 14.87 -6.07 4.53
N GLN A 104 13.93 -6.55 3.71
CA GLN A 104 14.11 -6.61 2.26
C GLN A 104 12.76 -6.51 1.55
N SER A 105 12.74 -5.77 0.44
CA SER A 105 11.72 -5.90 -0.58
C SER A 105 12.36 -6.11 -1.95
N THR A 106 11.79 -7.02 -2.75
CA THR A 106 12.27 -7.33 -4.09
C THR A 106 11.09 -7.30 -5.04
N THR A 107 11.20 -6.49 -6.11
CA THR A 107 10.17 -6.36 -7.13
C THR A 107 10.61 -7.04 -8.42
N PHE A 108 9.70 -7.79 -9.01
CA PHE A 108 9.87 -8.52 -10.27
C PHE A 108 8.85 -8.00 -11.28
N ASN A 109 9.25 -7.94 -12.54
CA ASN A 109 8.33 -7.67 -13.65
C ASN A 109 7.51 -8.94 -14.02
N ARG A 110 6.63 -8.81 -15.02
CA ARG A 110 5.78 -9.91 -15.51
C ARG A 110 6.56 -11.13 -16.05
N LYS A 111 7.85 -10.97 -16.41
CA LYS A 111 8.72 -12.06 -16.86
C LYS A 111 9.45 -12.76 -15.72
N GLY A 112 9.28 -12.31 -14.48
CA GLY A 112 10.01 -12.81 -13.33
C GLY A 112 11.43 -12.24 -13.17
N GLU A 113 11.79 -11.21 -13.94
CA GLU A 113 13.08 -10.55 -13.83
C GLU A 113 13.04 -9.53 -12.69
N GLU A 114 14.07 -9.52 -11.84
CA GLU A 114 14.21 -8.55 -10.75
C GLU A 114 14.42 -7.15 -11.31
N THR A 115 13.56 -6.21 -10.94
CA THR A 115 13.61 -4.80 -11.37
C THR A 115 14.05 -3.86 -10.28
N SER A 116 13.85 -4.24 -9.02
CA SER A 116 14.26 -3.44 -7.86
C SER A 116 14.50 -4.33 -6.65
N LYS A 117 15.56 -4.05 -5.91
CA LYS A 117 15.83 -4.65 -4.61
C LYS A 117 16.20 -3.58 -3.61
N LEU A 118 15.43 -3.51 -2.54
CA LEU A 118 15.66 -2.65 -1.40
C LEU A 118 16.07 -3.53 -0.21
N ILE A 119 17.16 -3.18 0.45
CA ILE A 119 17.62 -3.80 1.69
C ILE A 119 17.65 -2.74 2.78
N GLN A 120 17.15 -3.09 3.95
CA GLN A 120 17.11 -2.24 5.13
C GLN A 120 17.88 -2.90 6.27
N GLN A 121 18.86 -2.20 6.81
CA GLN A 121 19.64 -2.65 7.94
C GLN A 121 19.34 -1.78 9.16
N TYR A 122 18.98 -2.43 10.26
CA TYR A 122 18.63 -1.77 11.51
C TYR A 122 19.72 -2.01 12.55
N LYS A 123 20.12 -0.94 13.27
CA LYS A 123 20.80 -1.07 14.56
C LYS A 123 19.75 -0.85 15.64
N VAL A 124 19.86 -1.61 16.73
CA VAL A 124 18.92 -1.52 17.85
C VAL A 124 19.69 -1.22 19.14
N ASP A 125 19.02 -0.57 20.08
CA ASP A 125 19.51 -0.37 21.44
C ASP A 125 19.25 -1.60 22.33
N THR A 126 19.58 -1.49 23.60
CA THR A 126 19.37 -2.54 24.61
C THR A 126 17.91 -2.89 24.85
N ASN A 127 16.99 -1.97 24.55
CA ASN A 127 15.53 -2.15 24.66
C ASN A 127 14.91 -2.70 23.37
N LYS A 128 15.74 -3.07 22.37
CA LYS A 128 15.34 -3.57 21.04
C LYS A 128 14.59 -2.53 20.17
N ASN A 129 14.70 -1.25 20.49
CA ASN A 129 14.22 -0.18 19.63
C ASN A 129 15.29 0.16 18.59
N TRP A 130 14.90 0.31 17.33
CA TRP A 130 15.87 0.69 16.31
C TRP A 130 16.33 2.16 16.51
N THR A 131 17.65 2.36 16.39
CA THR A 131 18.30 3.67 16.53
C THR A 131 18.95 4.13 15.25
N ASN A 132 19.24 3.21 14.33
CA ASN A 132 19.77 3.54 13.01
C ASN A 132 19.14 2.64 11.96
N LEU A 133 18.73 3.23 10.84
CA LEU A 133 18.25 2.55 9.66
C LEU A 133 19.13 2.97 8.48
N THR A 134 19.81 1.99 7.85
CA THR A 134 20.49 2.21 6.57
C THR A 134 19.74 1.48 5.47
N GLN A 135 19.41 2.21 4.40
CA GLN A 135 18.70 1.70 3.25
C GLN A 135 19.64 1.57 2.07
N TYR A 136 19.60 0.43 1.39
CA TYR A 136 20.39 0.15 0.21
C TYR A 136 19.44 -0.12 -0.97
N SER A 137 19.72 0.52 -2.10
CA SER A 137 19.07 0.22 -3.37
C SER A 137 20.13 -0.28 -4.34
N ASN A 138 19.92 -1.49 -4.88
CA ASN A 138 20.86 -2.14 -5.81
C ASN A 138 22.31 -2.15 -5.28
N GLY A 139 22.48 -2.44 -3.98
CA GLY A 139 23.77 -2.53 -3.31
C GLY A 139 24.44 -1.21 -2.93
N LYS A 140 23.84 -0.06 -3.24
CA LYS A 140 24.34 1.27 -2.84
C LYS A 140 23.51 1.82 -1.70
N ALA A 141 24.16 2.33 -0.65
CA ALA A 141 23.46 3.07 0.41
C ALA A 141 22.82 4.33 -0.16
N THR A 142 21.52 4.49 0.05
CA THR A 142 20.72 5.59 -0.51
C THR A 142 20.12 6.48 0.55
N TYR A 143 19.96 5.97 1.77
CA TYR A 143 19.31 6.69 2.86
C TYR A 143 19.81 6.18 4.22
N ILE A 144 20.02 7.11 5.15
CA ILE A 144 20.37 6.80 6.55
C ILE A 144 19.45 7.64 7.44
N THR A 145 18.78 6.96 8.38
CA THR A 145 18.01 7.61 9.45
C THR A 145 18.64 7.26 10.78
N GLU A 146 18.87 8.28 11.60
CA GLU A 146 19.24 8.13 13.00
C GLU A 146 18.09 8.56 13.89
N ARG A 147 17.85 7.83 14.98
CA ARG A 147 16.82 8.10 15.96
C ARG A 147 17.43 8.11 17.35
N ILE A 148 17.22 9.20 18.07
CA ILE A 148 17.58 9.36 19.48
C ILE A 148 16.33 9.02 20.29
N ILE A 149 16.47 8.11 21.28
CA ILE A 149 15.37 7.67 22.14
C ILE A 149 15.76 7.99 23.59
N GLU A 150 14.93 8.75 24.27
CA GLU A 150 15.05 9.02 25.69
C GLU A 150 14.03 8.16 26.44
N TYR A 151 14.49 7.48 27.48
CA TYR A 151 13.66 6.64 28.35
C TYR A 151 13.47 7.33 29.68
N TYR A 152 12.25 7.64 30.02
CA TYR A 152 11.89 8.19 31.32
C TYR A 152 11.63 7.04 32.30
N GLN A 153 12.18 7.16 33.52
CA GLN A 153 11.97 6.20 34.60
C GLN A 153 10.67 6.53 35.35
#